data_83f12890c4f3dcbd787b2a3e2c081b4c
#
_entry.id   83f12890c4f3dcbd787b2a3e2c081b4c
#
_cell.length_a   1.000
_cell.length_b   1.000
_cell.length_c   1.000
_cell.angle_alpha   90.00
_cell.angle_beta   90.00
_cell.angle_gamma   90.00
#
_symmetry.space_group_name_H-M   'P 1'
#
loop_
_entity.id
_entity.type
_entity.pdbx_description
1 polymer ?
#
loop_
_entity_poly.entity_id
_entity_poly.type
_entity_poly.pdbx_seq_one_letter_code
_entity_poly.pdbx_strand_id
1 'polypeptide(L)'
;MKRETFGSRLGFILVSAGCAVGIGNVWKFPYMCGQFGGAAFILIYLVFLLIMGIPVMVCEFGVGRASRHSVAAAYETLEPKGTKWHITKWIGVIGCYFLMMFYTTVGGWMLYYCVRSFRGDFVGADMKTVSAGFSDMLGNMPLMAFWTILISIIGFGVCAFGIQKGIEKVSKFMMTALLLIMIVLAIHSVMMKGAGAGIRFYLIPDFKQMAEIGIGNVIFGAMSRAFFTLSIGIGAMLIFGSYMEKDQRLFGEAVNITVLDTIVALMAGFIIIPACFAYGIEPGAGPSLIFITIPNIFAQVAGGCVWGGLFFLFLSFAAFTTLVAVFENIISFDMDLFGWSRKKSTLVSLILIIILSMPCVMGFNVLAGFTPLGEGSTIMDLEDFIVSNNLLPLGSLGYVLFCTKKNGWGWNHFLEEINQGEGWKFPSGIKGYMSYGLPLLIIIIYLKGYYDKFQPMGTKVLVGWMIVAILFLTFVIGCSCGKSNAEKVDK
;
A
#
# COMPACT_ATOMS: atom_id res chain seq x y z
N MET A 1 -8.98 27.33 5.75
CA MET A 1 -9.65 26.68 6.92
C MET A 1 -8.57 26.23 7.91
N LYS A 2 -8.84 26.24 9.23
CA LYS A 2 -7.90 25.66 10.20
C LYS A 2 -7.85 24.15 9.97
N ARG A 3 -6.64 23.59 9.75
CA ARG A 3 -6.45 22.16 9.52
C ARG A 3 -6.81 21.39 10.80
N GLU A 4 -7.52 20.26 10.67
CA GLU A 4 -7.75 19.34 11.78
C GLU A 4 -6.43 18.77 12.29
N THR A 5 -6.38 18.32 13.54
CA THR A 5 -5.22 17.66 14.15
C THR A 5 -5.65 16.34 14.79
N PHE A 6 -4.71 15.41 14.96
CA PHE A 6 -4.97 14.19 15.72
C PHE A 6 -5.22 14.51 17.20
N GLY A 7 -6.08 13.72 17.81
CA GLY A 7 -6.37 13.84 19.25
C GLY A 7 -5.26 13.27 20.14
N SER A 8 -4.40 12.40 19.59
CA SER A 8 -3.29 11.78 20.32
C SER A 8 -2.20 11.26 19.37
N ARG A 9 -0.95 11.19 19.87
CA ARG A 9 0.19 10.57 19.17
C ARG A 9 -0.10 9.11 18.80
N LEU A 10 -0.68 8.33 19.71
CA LEU A 10 -1.07 6.94 19.40
C LEU A 10 -2.10 6.87 18.27
N GLY A 11 -3.05 7.84 18.22
CA GLY A 11 -4.00 7.96 17.12
C GLY A 11 -3.33 8.17 15.79
N PHE A 12 -2.36 9.08 15.71
CA PHE A 12 -1.56 9.31 14.52
C PHE A 12 -0.83 8.03 14.08
N ILE A 13 -0.11 7.35 15.00
CA ILE A 13 0.64 6.13 14.68
C ILE A 13 -0.30 5.03 14.17
N LEU A 14 -1.44 4.78 14.84
CA LEU A 14 -2.36 3.71 14.45
C LEU A 14 -3.11 4.01 13.15
N VAL A 15 -3.45 5.27 12.86
CA VAL A 15 -4.07 5.65 11.58
C VAL A 15 -3.06 5.51 10.44
N SER A 16 -1.86 6.04 10.62
CA SER A 16 -0.80 5.98 9.60
C SER A 16 -0.33 4.53 9.36
N ALA A 17 -0.15 3.75 10.43
CA ALA A 17 0.13 2.32 10.31
C ALA A 17 -1.03 1.56 9.65
N GLY A 18 -2.28 1.87 9.98
CA GLY A 18 -3.46 1.28 9.32
C GLY A 18 -3.56 1.62 7.84
N CYS A 19 -2.99 2.73 7.39
CA CYS A 19 -2.83 3.04 5.97
C CYS A 19 -1.77 2.16 5.30
N ALA A 20 -0.64 1.94 5.97
CA ALA A 20 0.45 1.08 5.49
C ALA A 20 0.04 -0.41 5.54
N VAL A 21 -0.55 -0.84 6.66
CA VAL A 21 -1.04 -2.21 6.88
C VAL A 21 -2.27 -2.48 6.03
N GLY A 22 -2.04 -2.89 4.80
CA GLY A 22 -3.10 -3.20 3.85
C GLY A 22 -3.14 -4.68 3.47
N ILE A 23 -3.95 -4.96 2.45
CA ILE A 23 -4.04 -6.28 1.79
C ILE A 23 -2.65 -6.78 1.36
N GLY A 24 -1.76 -5.86 1.01
CA GLY A 24 -0.39 -6.16 0.64
C GLY A 24 0.40 -6.93 1.70
N ASN A 25 0.28 -6.58 2.98
CA ASN A 25 0.99 -7.23 4.08
C ASN A 25 0.48 -8.63 4.35
N VAL A 26 -0.83 -8.81 4.17
CA VAL A 26 -1.47 -10.08 4.50
C VAL A 26 -1.50 -11.05 3.32
N TRP A 27 -1.46 -10.53 2.11
CA TRP A 27 -1.52 -11.34 0.90
C TRP A 27 -0.20 -11.37 0.13
N LYS A 28 0.26 -10.20 -0.39
CA LYS A 28 1.46 -10.16 -1.24
C LYS A 28 2.73 -10.56 -0.48
N PHE A 29 2.86 -10.21 0.81
CA PHE A 29 4.06 -10.53 1.57
C PHE A 29 4.24 -12.04 1.83
N PRO A 30 3.27 -12.80 2.39
CA PRO A 30 3.42 -14.24 2.56
C PRO A 30 3.59 -14.99 1.24
N TYR A 31 2.88 -14.55 0.18
CA TYR A 31 3.02 -15.08 -1.16
C TYR A 31 4.45 -14.92 -1.69
N MET A 32 5.01 -13.70 -1.65
CA MET A 32 6.38 -13.45 -2.10
C MET A 32 7.41 -14.15 -1.21
N CYS A 33 7.18 -14.23 0.10
CA CYS A 33 8.02 -14.99 1.00
C CYS A 33 8.06 -16.48 0.59
N GLY A 34 6.91 -17.07 0.26
CA GLY A 34 6.82 -18.44 -0.26
C GLY A 34 7.57 -18.61 -1.60
N GLN A 35 7.44 -17.66 -2.50
CA GLN A 35 8.05 -17.68 -3.84
C GLN A 35 9.57 -17.46 -3.81
N PHE A 36 10.07 -16.63 -2.89
CA PHE A 36 11.47 -16.18 -2.86
C PHE A 36 12.34 -16.80 -1.76
N GLY A 37 11.96 -17.97 -1.22
CA GLY A 37 12.82 -18.73 -0.32
C GLY A 37 12.76 -18.32 1.16
N GLY A 38 11.59 -17.89 1.65
CA GLY A 38 11.30 -17.77 3.08
C GLY A 38 12.14 -16.72 3.79
N ALA A 39 12.84 -17.14 4.85
CA ALA A 39 13.57 -16.26 5.74
C ALA A 39 14.68 -15.43 5.06
N ALA A 40 15.31 -15.93 3.99
CA ALA A 40 16.33 -15.17 3.26
C ALA A 40 15.73 -13.92 2.60
N PHE A 41 14.55 -14.07 1.98
CA PHE A 41 13.77 -12.95 1.44
C PHE A 41 13.41 -11.93 2.55
N ILE A 42 12.96 -12.40 3.73
CA ILE A 42 12.58 -11.54 4.85
C ILE A 42 13.75 -10.66 5.29
N LEU A 43 14.95 -11.23 5.46
CA LEU A 43 16.13 -10.46 5.86
C LEU A 43 16.45 -9.33 4.88
N ILE A 44 16.42 -9.61 3.58
CA ILE A 44 16.68 -8.61 2.53
C ILE A 44 15.57 -7.54 2.52
N TYR A 45 14.31 -7.96 2.66
CA TYR A 45 13.16 -7.06 2.77
C TYR A 45 13.32 -6.07 3.92
N LEU A 46 13.72 -6.52 5.12
CA LEU A 46 13.94 -5.65 6.28
C LEU A 46 15.05 -4.62 6.03
N VAL A 47 16.13 -5.01 5.35
CA VAL A 47 17.18 -4.06 4.97
C VAL A 47 16.64 -2.97 4.05
N PHE A 48 15.87 -3.34 3.02
CA PHE A 48 15.30 -2.34 2.10
C PHE A 48 14.23 -1.46 2.75
N LEU A 49 13.47 -1.96 3.72
CA LEU A 49 12.56 -1.11 4.51
C LEU A 49 13.32 0.02 5.21
N LEU A 50 14.46 -0.29 5.81
CA LEU A 50 15.28 0.70 6.52
C LEU A 50 15.90 1.74 5.56
N ILE A 51 16.45 1.29 4.44
CA ILE A 51 17.20 2.17 3.55
C ILE A 51 16.33 2.91 2.53
N MET A 52 15.13 2.40 2.22
CA MET A 52 14.24 3.00 1.22
C MET A 52 12.91 3.46 1.82
N GLY A 53 12.20 2.56 2.50
CA GLY A 53 10.85 2.81 2.98
C GLY A 53 10.79 3.99 3.96
N ILE A 54 11.57 3.92 5.05
CA ILE A 54 11.61 4.98 6.07
C ILE A 54 12.03 6.34 5.49
N PRO A 55 13.12 6.47 4.70
CA PRO A 55 13.52 7.75 4.13
C PRO A 55 12.46 8.41 3.25
N VAL A 56 11.77 7.64 2.40
CA VAL A 56 10.68 8.18 1.56
C VAL A 56 9.48 8.61 2.42
N MET A 57 9.10 7.81 3.42
CA MET A 57 8.01 8.15 4.35
C MET A 57 8.31 9.46 5.10
N VAL A 58 9.55 9.66 5.56
CA VAL A 58 9.95 10.91 6.22
C VAL A 58 9.85 12.11 5.26
N CYS A 59 10.17 11.94 3.97
CA CYS A 59 9.97 13.00 2.98
C CYS A 59 8.48 13.38 2.85
N GLU A 60 7.58 12.41 2.73
CA GLU A 60 6.14 12.67 2.65
C GLU A 60 5.61 13.36 3.91
N PHE A 61 5.93 12.84 5.10
CA PHE A 61 5.54 13.47 6.35
C PHE A 61 6.08 14.90 6.48
N GLY A 62 7.35 15.13 6.09
CA GLY A 62 7.97 16.44 6.13
C GLY A 62 7.25 17.45 5.27
N VAL A 63 6.96 17.10 4.02
CA VAL A 63 6.21 17.95 3.08
C VAL A 63 4.79 18.21 3.61
N GLY A 64 4.11 17.20 4.14
CA GLY A 64 2.77 17.35 4.71
C GLY A 64 2.76 18.27 5.92
N ARG A 65 3.66 18.07 6.89
CA ARG A 65 3.70 18.87 8.13
C ARG A 65 4.10 20.31 7.87
N ALA A 66 5.06 20.55 6.97
CA ALA A 66 5.51 21.89 6.63
C ALA A 66 4.43 22.68 5.87
N SER A 67 3.75 22.05 4.91
CA SER A 67 2.72 22.72 4.10
C SER A 67 1.38 22.90 4.81
N ARG A 68 1.03 21.98 5.72
CA ARG A 68 -0.32 21.90 6.32
C ARG A 68 -1.44 21.70 5.28
N HIS A 69 -1.11 21.13 4.13
CA HIS A 69 -2.04 20.85 3.03
C HIS A 69 -1.98 19.39 2.60
N SER A 70 -2.98 18.96 1.83
CA SER A 70 -2.89 17.71 1.07
C SER A 70 -1.90 17.86 -0.09
N VAL A 71 -1.60 16.77 -0.80
CA VAL A 71 -0.69 16.82 -1.97
C VAL A 71 -1.17 17.80 -3.02
N ALA A 72 -2.47 18.11 -3.06
CA ALA A 72 -3.08 19.05 -3.99
C ALA A 72 -2.48 20.48 -3.92
N ALA A 73 -2.09 20.93 -2.74
CA ALA A 73 -1.53 22.26 -2.53
C ALA A 73 -0.14 22.25 -1.86
N ALA A 74 0.32 21.10 -1.36
CA ALA A 74 1.55 21.01 -0.59
C ALA A 74 2.79 21.46 -1.37
N TYR A 75 2.95 21.00 -2.60
CA TYR A 75 4.07 21.38 -3.45
C TYR A 75 4.07 22.88 -3.75
N GLU A 76 2.90 23.43 -4.13
CA GLU A 76 2.74 24.85 -4.46
C GLU A 76 3.07 25.78 -3.27
N THR A 77 2.75 25.30 -2.05
CA THR A 77 3.03 26.04 -0.81
C THR A 77 4.53 26.11 -0.50
N LEU A 78 5.31 25.07 -0.83
CA LEU A 78 6.70 24.93 -0.42
C LEU A 78 7.70 25.15 -1.57
N GLU A 79 7.27 25.15 -2.83
CA GLU A 79 8.16 25.27 -3.96
C GLU A 79 8.76 26.69 -4.10
N PRO A 80 10.02 26.82 -4.54
CA PRO A 80 10.60 28.11 -4.87
C PRO A 80 9.87 28.74 -6.06
N LYS A 81 9.73 30.08 -6.04
CA LYS A 81 9.07 30.84 -7.12
C LYS A 81 9.71 30.54 -8.49
N GLY A 82 8.85 30.24 -9.46
CA GLY A 82 9.25 29.97 -10.84
C GLY A 82 9.61 28.53 -11.13
N THR A 83 9.47 27.63 -10.17
CA THR A 83 9.57 26.17 -10.39
C THR A 83 8.23 25.57 -10.79
N LYS A 84 8.22 24.29 -11.16
CA LYS A 84 7.00 23.59 -11.65
C LYS A 84 6.68 22.35 -10.84
N TRP A 85 7.09 22.29 -9.57
CA TRP A 85 6.84 21.14 -8.71
C TRP A 85 5.35 20.91 -8.42
N HIS A 86 4.53 21.96 -8.42
CA HIS A 86 3.07 21.85 -8.26
C HIS A 86 2.41 20.94 -9.29
N ILE A 87 3.06 20.67 -10.44
CA ILE A 87 2.51 19.75 -11.44
C ILE A 87 2.56 18.31 -10.94
N THR A 88 3.54 17.95 -10.10
CA THR A 88 3.69 16.59 -9.55
C THR A 88 2.54 16.17 -8.62
N LYS A 89 1.74 17.14 -8.13
CA LYS A 89 0.53 16.86 -7.33
C LYS A 89 -0.41 15.86 -8.01
N TRP A 90 -0.49 15.89 -9.32
CA TRP A 90 -1.40 15.01 -10.07
C TRP A 90 -1.02 13.53 -9.99
N ILE A 91 0.26 13.20 -9.71
CA ILE A 91 0.68 11.82 -9.45
C ILE A 91 -0.01 11.29 -8.21
N GLY A 92 -0.03 12.06 -7.12
CA GLY A 92 -0.70 11.66 -5.88
C GLY A 92 -2.22 11.64 -6.01
N VAL A 93 -2.82 12.68 -6.61
CA VAL A 93 -4.27 12.76 -6.79
C VAL A 93 -4.79 11.59 -7.61
N ILE A 94 -4.22 11.41 -8.81
CA ILE A 94 -4.61 10.31 -9.72
C ILE A 94 -4.31 8.96 -9.08
N GLY A 95 -3.17 8.83 -8.38
CA GLY A 95 -2.76 7.61 -7.71
C GLY A 95 -3.76 7.12 -6.68
N CYS A 96 -4.31 8.02 -5.87
CA CYS A 96 -5.33 7.66 -4.89
C CYS A 96 -6.64 7.19 -5.55
N TYR A 97 -7.08 7.82 -6.62
CA TYR A 97 -8.27 7.37 -7.35
C TYR A 97 -8.06 5.99 -8.00
N PHE A 98 -6.98 5.78 -8.75
CA PHE A 98 -6.67 4.48 -9.35
C PHE A 98 -6.51 3.38 -8.31
N LEU A 99 -5.85 3.66 -7.18
CA LEU A 99 -5.74 2.71 -6.07
C LEU A 99 -7.14 2.31 -5.58
N MET A 100 -8.03 3.26 -5.37
CA MET A 100 -9.37 2.97 -4.84
C MET A 100 -10.27 2.27 -5.84
N MET A 101 -10.06 2.38 -7.15
CA MET A 101 -10.84 1.70 -8.16
C MET A 101 -10.85 0.18 -7.97
N PHE A 102 -9.69 -0.43 -7.73
CA PHE A 102 -9.60 -1.87 -7.50
C PHE A 102 -9.60 -2.25 -6.01
N TYR A 103 -9.07 -1.41 -5.15
CA TYR A 103 -8.92 -1.74 -3.73
C TYR A 103 -10.26 -1.83 -3.01
N THR A 104 -11.26 -1.02 -3.39
CA THR A 104 -12.65 -1.14 -2.90
C THR A 104 -13.28 -2.45 -3.30
N THR A 105 -13.03 -2.91 -4.53
CA THR A 105 -13.52 -4.21 -5.03
C THR A 105 -12.95 -5.37 -4.21
N VAL A 106 -11.62 -5.40 -4.01
CA VAL A 106 -10.96 -6.45 -3.20
C VAL A 106 -11.38 -6.37 -1.73
N GLY A 107 -11.52 -5.16 -1.18
CA GLY A 107 -12.06 -4.96 0.17
C GLY A 107 -13.48 -5.51 0.32
N GLY A 108 -14.31 -5.34 -0.70
CA GLY A 108 -15.66 -5.92 -0.79
C GLY A 108 -15.63 -7.46 -0.78
N TRP A 109 -14.69 -8.09 -1.52
CA TRP A 109 -14.50 -9.55 -1.49
C TRP A 109 -14.16 -10.07 -0.08
N MET A 110 -13.27 -9.35 0.62
CA MET A 110 -12.88 -9.75 1.98
C MET A 110 -14.05 -9.72 2.95
N LEU A 111 -14.87 -8.67 2.88
CA LEU A 111 -16.07 -8.55 3.69
C LEU A 111 -17.11 -9.63 3.34
N TYR A 112 -17.31 -9.93 2.07
CA TYR A 112 -18.17 -11.03 1.61
C TYR A 112 -17.69 -12.38 2.14
N TYR A 113 -16.40 -12.68 2.02
CA TYR A 113 -15.82 -13.93 2.55
C TYR A 113 -15.87 -14.01 4.07
N CYS A 114 -15.74 -12.88 4.77
CA CYS A 114 -15.92 -12.81 6.21
C CYS A 114 -17.33 -13.30 6.60
N VAL A 115 -18.37 -12.78 5.95
CA VAL A 115 -19.76 -13.17 6.18
C VAL A 115 -19.97 -14.64 5.85
N ARG A 116 -19.51 -15.13 4.70
CA ARG A 116 -19.63 -16.53 4.29
C ARG A 116 -18.95 -17.49 5.27
N SER A 117 -17.74 -17.13 5.72
CA SER A 117 -16.98 -17.95 6.68
C SER A 117 -17.72 -18.11 8.00
N PHE A 118 -18.22 -17.00 8.58
CA PHE A 118 -19.01 -17.08 9.83
C PHE A 118 -20.34 -17.82 9.68
N ARG A 119 -20.94 -17.80 8.48
CA ARG A 119 -22.14 -18.59 8.17
C ARG A 119 -21.84 -20.09 8.05
N GLY A 120 -20.57 -20.46 7.93
CA GLY A 120 -20.15 -21.85 7.76
C GLY A 120 -20.25 -22.38 6.32
N ASP A 121 -20.38 -21.51 5.31
CA ASP A 121 -20.55 -21.89 3.90
C ASP A 121 -19.40 -22.75 3.36
N PHE A 122 -18.23 -22.72 4.01
CA PHE A 122 -17.04 -23.48 3.62
C PHE A 122 -16.85 -24.78 4.41
N VAL A 123 -17.64 -25.04 5.47
CA VAL A 123 -17.44 -26.21 6.33
C VAL A 123 -17.68 -27.49 5.55
N GLY A 124 -16.69 -28.40 5.52
CA GLY A 124 -16.75 -29.66 4.79
C GLY A 124 -16.70 -29.53 3.26
N ALA A 125 -16.52 -28.31 2.72
CA ALA A 125 -16.37 -28.10 1.29
C ALA A 125 -15.02 -28.64 0.79
N ASP A 126 -15.01 -29.28 -0.38
CA ASP A 126 -13.78 -29.66 -1.07
C ASP A 126 -13.20 -28.48 -1.87
N MET A 127 -11.95 -28.63 -2.32
CA MET A 127 -11.25 -27.59 -3.06
C MET A 127 -11.97 -27.17 -4.36
N LYS A 128 -12.68 -28.11 -5.00
CA LYS A 128 -13.44 -27.81 -6.24
C LYS A 128 -14.63 -26.90 -5.93
N THR A 129 -15.37 -27.19 -4.87
CA THR A 129 -16.52 -26.38 -4.40
C THR A 129 -16.07 -24.98 -3.98
N VAL A 130 -14.95 -24.86 -3.25
CA VAL A 130 -14.39 -23.56 -2.85
C VAL A 130 -13.95 -22.75 -4.08
N SER A 131 -13.25 -23.40 -5.03
CA SER A 131 -12.80 -22.77 -6.27
C SER A 131 -13.98 -22.33 -7.16
N ALA A 132 -15.01 -23.20 -7.32
CA ALA A 132 -16.22 -22.84 -8.04
C ALA A 132 -16.93 -21.65 -7.40
N GLY A 133 -17.06 -21.63 -6.07
CA GLY A 133 -17.66 -20.52 -5.35
C GLY A 133 -16.92 -19.18 -5.50
N PHE A 134 -15.58 -19.20 -5.70
CA PHE A 134 -14.82 -18.00 -6.05
C PHE A 134 -15.10 -17.55 -7.48
N SER A 135 -15.10 -18.47 -8.44
CA SER A 135 -15.41 -18.18 -9.84
C SER A 135 -16.83 -17.65 -10.00
N ASP A 136 -17.81 -18.25 -9.28
CA ASP A 136 -19.21 -17.80 -9.29
C ASP A 136 -19.35 -16.39 -8.73
N MET A 137 -18.60 -16.06 -7.66
CA MET A 137 -18.56 -14.69 -7.14
C MET A 137 -18.03 -13.70 -8.19
N LEU A 138 -16.91 -14.03 -8.85
CA LEU A 138 -16.31 -13.17 -9.87
C LEU A 138 -17.24 -13.00 -11.09
N GLY A 139 -17.99 -14.05 -11.47
CA GLY A 139 -18.97 -14.01 -12.55
C GLY A 139 -20.25 -13.23 -12.20
N ASN A 140 -20.51 -12.97 -10.90
CA ASN A 140 -21.74 -12.33 -10.43
C ASN A 140 -21.54 -10.81 -10.24
N MET A 141 -21.73 -10.03 -11.31
CA MET A 141 -21.58 -8.57 -11.30
C MET A 141 -22.41 -7.88 -10.19
N PRO A 142 -23.73 -8.15 -10.02
CA PRO A 142 -24.52 -7.53 -8.96
C PRO A 142 -24.01 -7.79 -7.57
N LEU A 143 -23.55 -9.02 -7.28
CA LEU A 143 -22.97 -9.37 -6.00
C LEU A 143 -21.68 -8.61 -5.71
N MET A 144 -20.78 -8.58 -6.67
CA MET A 144 -19.52 -7.83 -6.56
C MET A 144 -19.76 -6.32 -6.39
N ALA A 145 -20.66 -5.75 -7.20
CA ALA A 145 -21.03 -4.33 -7.12
C ALA A 145 -21.62 -4.01 -5.73
N PHE A 146 -22.53 -4.84 -5.21
CA PHE A 146 -23.11 -4.63 -3.89
C PHE A 146 -22.06 -4.51 -2.78
N TRP A 147 -21.11 -5.44 -2.71
CA TRP A 147 -20.07 -5.43 -1.67
C TRP A 147 -19.07 -4.29 -1.84
N THR A 148 -18.72 -3.94 -3.08
CA THR A 148 -17.88 -2.78 -3.42
C THR A 148 -18.53 -1.46 -3.01
N ILE A 149 -19.82 -1.29 -3.31
CA ILE A 149 -20.60 -0.11 -2.92
C ILE A 149 -20.76 -0.04 -1.40
N LEU A 150 -21.08 -1.16 -0.76
CA LEU A 150 -21.28 -1.23 0.70
C LEU A 150 -20.02 -0.78 1.46
N ILE A 151 -18.86 -1.34 1.12
CA ILE A 151 -17.61 -0.98 1.82
C ILE A 151 -17.24 0.48 1.56
N SER A 152 -17.51 1.00 0.36
CA SER A 152 -17.28 2.42 0.01
C SER A 152 -18.17 3.35 0.84
N ILE A 153 -19.46 3.04 0.97
CA ILE A 153 -20.41 3.82 1.78
C ILE A 153 -19.98 3.84 3.25
N ILE A 154 -19.60 2.68 3.81
CA ILE A 154 -19.15 2.59 5.20
C ILE A 154 -17.86 3.41 5.40
N GLY A 155 -16.89 3.29 4.49
CA GLY A 155 -15.61 3.99 4.57
C GLY A 155 -15.76 5.51 4.48
N PHE A 156 -16.46 6.02 3.48
CA PHE A 156 -16.75 7.45 3.37
C PHE A 156 -17.64 7.96 4.51
N GLY A 157 -18.55 7.11 5.02
CA GLY A 157 -19.34 7.40 6.21
C GLY A 157 -18.47 7.67 7.43
N VAL A 158 -17.41 6.87 7.66
CA VAL A 158 -16.42 7.11 8.73
C VAL A 158 -15.69 8.44 8.51
N CYS A 159 -15.24 8.72 7.29
CA CYS A 159 -14.53 9.96 6.96
C CYS A 159 -15.40 11.22 7.13
N ALA A 160 -16.73 11.11 6.95
CA ALA A 160 -17.67 12.23 7.12
C ALA A 160 -17.65 12.81 8.55
N PHE A 161 -17.30 12.02 9.56
CA PHE A 161 -17.20 12.45 10.95
C PHE A 161 -15.88 13.18 11.30
N GLY A 162 -14.95 13.30 10.33
CA GLY A 162 -13.66 13.97 10.51
C GLY A 162 -12.59 13.08 11.14
N ILE A 163 -11.43 13.70 11.44
CA ILE A 163 -10.24 12.96 11.87
C ILE A 163 -10.45 12.32 13.25
N GLN A 164 -10.71 13.11 14.28
CA GLN A 164 -10.72 12.61 15.66
C GLN A 164 -11.91 11.71 15.96
N LYS A 165 -13.12 12.12 15.55
CA LYS A 165 -14.37 11.39 15.88
C LYS A 165 -14.65 10.21 14.98
N GLY A 166 -14.19 10.25 13.72
CA GLY A 166 -14.36 9.20 12.72
C GLY A 166 -13.11 8.34 12.61
N ILE A 167 -12.14 8.83 11.86
CA ILE A 167 -10.98 8.06 11.39
C ILE A 167 -10.14 7.54 12.55
N GLU A 168 -9.71 8.41 13.46
CA GLU A 168 -8.85 8.03 14.59
C GLU A 168 -9.52 7.02 15.52
N LYS A 169 -10.79 7.24 15.86
CA LYS A 169 -11.54 6.33 16.75
C LYS A 169 -11.72 4.95 16.14
N VAL A 170 -12.13 4.90 14.86
CA VAL A 170 -12.36 3.63 14.14
C VAL A 170 -11.04 2.91 13.91
N SER A 171 -10.00 3.61 13.44
CA SER A 171 -8.69 3.00 13.21
C SER A 171 -8.04 2.47 14.49
N LYS A 172 -8.15 3.17 15.62
CA LYS A 172 -7.68 2.66 16.92
C LYS A 172 -8.34 1.34 17.29
N PHE A 173 -9.67 1.27 17.17
CA PHE A 173 -10.41 0.04 17.47
C PHE A 173 -10.01 -1.09 16.52
N MET A 174 -10.03 -0.83 15.21
CA MET A 174 -9.77 -1.86 14.20
C MET A 174 -8.34 -2.36 14.24
N MET A 175 -7.34 -1.48 14.38
CA MET A 175 -5.93 -1.90 14.48
C MET A 175 -5.66 -2.71 15.75
N THR A 176 -6.25 -2.32 16.89
CA THR A 176 -6.11 -3.11 18.12
C THR A 176 -6.76 -4.48 17.98
N ALA A 177 -7.98 -4.55 17.45
CA ALA A 177 -8.68 -5.81 17.22
C ALA A 177 -7.94 -6.69 16.20
N LEU A 178 -7.42 -6.09 15.12
CA LEU A 178 -6.60 -6.76 14.11
C LEU A 178 -5.39 -7.45 14.75
N LEU A 179 -4.61 -6.73 15.55
CA LEU A 179 -3.43 -7.29 16.22
C LEU A 179 -3.79 -8.43 17.16
N LEU A 180 -4.88 -8.32 17.93
CA LEU A 180 -5.36 -9.39 18.81
C LEU A 180 -5.79 -10.63 18.02
N ILE A 181 -6.56 -10.46 16.96
CA ILE A 181 -7.00 -11.57 16.10
C ILE A 181 -5.78 -12.25 15.45
N MET A 182 -4.79 -11.47 14.99
CA MET A 182 -3.57 -12.04 14.42
C MET A 182 -2.79 -12.90 15.41
N ILE A 183 -2.66 -12.48 16.66
CA ILE A 183 -1.97 -13.27 17.69
C ILE A 183 -2.69 -14.62 17.87
N VAL A 184 -4.02 -14.62 17.97
CA VAL A 184 -4.83 -15.83 18.12
C VAL A 184 -4.69 -16.75 16.90
N LEU A 185 -4.76 -16.19 15.69
CA LEU A 185 -4.61 -16.95 14.44
C LEU A 185 -3.19 -17.52 14.29
N ALA A 186 -2.15 -16.75 14.64
CA ALA A 186 -0.76 -17.20 14.55
C ALA A 186 -0.49 -18.37 15.53
N ILE A 187 -0.98 -18.26 16.77
CA ILE A 187 -0.89 -19.36 17.75
C ILE A 187 -1.59 -20.60 17.20
N HIS A 188 -2.82 -20.47 16.69
CA HIS A 188 -3.54 -21.58 16.10
C HIS A 188 -2.78 -22.21 14.93
N SER A 189 -2.24 -21.43 14.00
CA SER A 189 -1.51 -21.93 12.82
C SER A 189 -0.22 -22.67 13.21
N VAL A 190 0.55 -22.13 14.16
CA VAL A 190 1.79 -22.75 14.65
C VAL A 190 1.51 -24.06 15.40
N MET A 191 0.37 -24.20 16.04
CA MET A 191 -0.04 -25.42 16.75
C MET A 191 -0.62 -26.51 15.83
N MET A 192 -0.81 -26.23 14.54
CA MET A 192 -1.30 -27.23 13.58
C MET A 192 -0.30 -28.38 13.42
N LYS A 193 -0.81 -29.61 13.34
CA LYS A 193 0.02 -30.80 13.09
C LYS A 193 0.66 -30.69 11.71
N GLY A 194 2.00 -30.71 11.64
CA GLY A 194 2.74 -30.54 10.38
C GLY A 194 3.27 -29.12 10.14
N ALA A 195 2.92 -28.13 10.96
CA ALA A 195 3.35 -26.73 10.81
C ALA A 195 4.88 -26.52 10.97
N GLY A 196 5.59 -27.45 11.61
CA GLY A 196 7.03 -27.31 11.92
C GLY A 196 7.92 -27.07 10.69
N ALA A 197 7.62 -27.71 9.56
CA ALA A 197 8.36 -27.49 8.29
C ALA A 197 8.16 -26.04 7.80
N GLY A 198 6.94 -25.52 7.86
CA GLY A 198 6.63 -24.15 7.50
C GLY A 198 7.28 -23.12 8.42
N ILE A 199 7.32 -23.38 9.74
CA ILE A 199 8.03 -22.54 10.71
C ILE A 199 9.52 -22.50 10.41
N ARG A 200 10.12 -23.66 10.10
CA ARG A 200 11.54 -23.75 9.71
C ARG A 200 11.82 -22.94 8.44
N PHE A 201 11.02 -23.11 7.40
CA PHE A 201 11.10 -22.35 6.15
C PHE A 201 11.02 -20.83 6.39
N TYR A 202 10.16 -20.43 7.32
CA TYR A 202 9.87 -19.02 7.60
C TYR A 202 10.93 -18.34 8.47
N LEU A 203 11.62 -19.10 9.35
CA LEU A 203 12.55 -18.55 10.35
C LEU A 203 14.01 -18.81 10.03
N ILE A 204 14.33 -19.89 9.30
CA ILE A 204 15.72 -20.30 9.03
C ILE A 204 16.06 -19.94 7.59
N PRO A 205 17.01 -18.99 7.36
CA PRO A 205 17.42 -18.61 6.03
C PRO A 205 18.09 -19.75 5.28
N ASP A 206 17.61 -20.06 4.08
CA ASP A 206 18.25 -21.01 3.17
C ASP A 206 18.85 -20.25 1.98
N PHE A 207 20.15 -19.95 2.08
CA PHE A 207 20.88 -19.26 1.01
C PHE A 207 21.15 -20.14 -0.20
N LYS A 208 21.07 -21.50 -0.10
CA LYS A 208 21.17 -22.40 -1.24
C LYS A 208 19.91 -22.30 -2.10
N GLN A 209 18.75 -22.42 -1.48
CA GLN A 209 17.46 -22.21 -2.16
C GLN A 209 17.38 -20.80 -2.79
N MET A 210 17.87 -19.77 -2.09
CA MET A 210 17.96 -18.42 -2.65
C MET A 210 18.83 -18.38 -3.93
N ALA A 211 19.93 -19.10 -3.97
CA ALA A 211 20.80 -19.17 -5.16
C ALA A 211 20.14 -19.90 -6.32
N GLU A 212 19.38 -20.97 -6.06
CA GLU A 212 18.59 -21.73 -7.04
C GLU A 212 17.47 -20.90 -7.67
N ILE A 213 16.76 -20.10 -6.87
CA ILE A 213 15.73 -19.14 -7.35
C ILE A 213 16.36 -18.01 -8.17
N GLY A 214 17.61 -17.71 -7.91
CA GLY A 214 18.37 -16.60 -8.47
C GLY A 214 18.44 -15.40 -7.53
N ILE A 215 19.64 -15.12 -7.01
CA ILE A 215 19.92 -14.07 -6.01
C ILE A 215 19.36 -12.72 -6.45
N GLY A 216 19.53 -12.36 -7.74
CA GLY A 216 19.01 -11.09 -8.28
C GLY A 216 17.49 -10.97 -8.22
N ASN A 217 16.77 -12.06 -8.46
CA ASN A 217 15.30 -12.10 -8.39
C ASN A 217 14.81 -11.92 -6.95
N VAL A 218 15.47 -12.58 -5.99
CA VAL A 218 15.12 -12.48 -4.55
C VAL A 218 15.39 -11.07 -4.05
N ILE A 219 16.56 -10.49 -4.37
CA ILE A 219 16.91 -9.11 -3.98
C ILE A 219 15.90 -8.13 -4.57
N PHE A 220 15.60 -8.24 -5.85
CA PHE A 220 14.64 -7.34 -6.50
C PHE A 220 13.22 -7.52 -5.94
N GLY A 221 12.76 -8.74 -5.73
CA GLY A 221 11.46 -9.02 -5.11
C GLY A 221 11.35 -8.42 -3.71
N ALA A 222 12.38 -8.58 -2.88
CA ALA A 222 12.43 -8.02 -1.53
C ALA A 222 12.47 -6.48 -1.53
N MET A 223 13.28 -5.88 -2.43
CA MET A 223 13.38 -4.44 -2.61
C MET A 223 12.05 -3.84 -3.07
N SER A 224 11.43 -4.44 -4.08
CA SER A 224 10.13 -4.04 -4.59
C SER A 224 9.06 -4.14 -3.49
N ARG A 225 9.03 -5.24 -2.75
CA ARG A 225 8.06 -5.43 -1.66
C ARG A 225 8.24 -4.41 -0.54
N ALA A 226 9.48 -4.15 -0.12
CA ALA A 226 9.79 -3.16 0.91
C ALA A 226 9.37 -1.74 0.50
N PHE A 227 9.46 -1.43 -0.79
CA PHE A 227 9.04 -0.15 -1.30
C PHE A 227 7.50 0.02 -1.27
N PHE A 228 6.76 -1.01 -1.68
CA PHE A 228 5.30 -0.91 -1.80
C PHE A 228 4.53 -1.12 -0.49
N THR A 229 5.14 -1.71 0.55
CA THR A 229 4.43 -2.05 1.79
C THR A 229 3.91 -0.85 2.56
N LEU A 230 4.62 0.29 2.49
CA LEU A 230 4.34 1.48 3.32
C LEU A 230 3.35 2.47 2.66
N SER A 231 2.75 2.12 1.51
CA SER A 231 1.79 2.98 0.79
C SER A 231 2.31 4.40 0.51
N ILE A 232 3.61 4.53 0.22
CA ILE A 232 4.32 5.79 -0.06
C ILE A 232 4.24 6.16 -1.56
N GLY A 233 4.37 7.44 -1.88
CA GLY A 233 4.42 7.96 -3.26
C GLY A 233 3.15 8.67 -3.72
N ILE A 234 1.99 8.36 -3.15
CA ILE A 234 0.70 8.97 -3.53
C ILE A 234 0.20 10.03 -2.54
N GLY A 235 1.01 10.41 -1.57
CA GLY A 235 0.65 11.42 -0.58
C GLY A 235 -0.23 10.93 0.56
N ALA A 236 -0.37 9.61 0.73
CA ALA A 236 -1.13 9.03 1.83
C ALA A 236 -0.47 9.34 3.20
N MET A 237 0.86 9.28 3.26
CA MET A 237 1.60 9.67 4.47
C MET A 237 1.69 11.20 4.61
N LEU A 238 1.73 11.94 3.49
CA LEU A 238 1.74 13.39 3.49
C LEU A 238 0.50 13.97 4.19
N ILE A 239 -0.70 13.44 3.88
CA ILE A 239 -1.92 13.97 4.50
C ILE A 239 -1.89 13.80 6.02
N PHE A 240 -1.42 12.66 6.54
CA PHE A 240 -1.28 12.46 7.97
C PHE A 240 -0.20 13.37 8.58
N GLY A 241 0.91 13.59 7.88
CA GLY A 241 1.90 14.61 8.25
C GLY A 241 1.27 15.99 8.40
N SER A 242 0.33 16.37 7.51
CA SER A 242 -0.34 17.67 7.58
C SER A 242 -1.21 17.89 8.81
N TYR A 243 -1.60 16.81 9.50
CA TYR A 243 -2.38 16.84 10.75
C TYR A 243 -1.50 16.77 12.02
N MET A 244 -0.17 16.57 11.86
CA MET A 244 0.76 16.52 12.98
C MET A 244 1.14 17.91 13.47
N GLU A 245 1.34 18.03 14.78
CA GLU A 245 2.00 19.17 15.41
C GLU A 245 3.52 19.02 15.40
N LYS A 246 4.27 20.03 15.84
CA LYS A 246 5.75 20.07 15.79
C LYS A 246 6.42 19.58 17.08
N ASP A 247 5.68 18.89 17.93
CA ASP A 247 6.12 18.37 19.23
C ASP A 247 6.99 17.10 19.09
N GLN A 248 6.83 16.34 17.98
CA GLN A 248 7.55 15.09 17.72
C GLN A 248 8.37 15.14 16.43
N ARG A 249 9.57 14.53 16.45
CA ARG A 249 10.42 14.38 15.28
C ARG A 249 9.86 13.30 14.36
N LEU A 250 9.80 13.59 13.08
CA LEU A 250 9.16 12.73 12.08
C LEU A 250 9.88 11.41 11.86
N PHE A 251 11.20 11.36 12.06
CA PHE A 251 11.98 10.13 11.87
C PHE A 251 11.56 9.02 12.86
N GLY A 252 11.40 9.36 14.14
CA GLY A 252 10.94 8.41 15.14
C GLY A 252 9.53 7.89 14.83
N GLU A 253 8.65 8.76 14.36
CA GLU A 253 7.28 8.39 13.99
C GLU A 253 7.27 7.46 12.76
N ALA A 254 8.07 7.74 11.74
CA ALA A 254 8.22 6.87 10.57
C ALA A 254 8.76 5.48 10.95
N VAL A 255 9.72 5.41 11.87
CA VAL A 255 10.22 4.13 12.40
C VAL A 255 9.13 3.37 13.13
N ASN A 256 8.37 4.03 14.03
CA ASN A 256 7.28 3.38 14.78
C ASN A 256 6.22 2.78 13.86
N ILE A 257 5.83 3.53 12.82
CA ILE A 257 4.85 3.07 11.82
C ILE A 257 5.42 1.89 11.02
N THR A 258 6.68 1.97 10.57
CA THR A 258 7.33 0.90 9.81
C THR A 258 7.48 -0.37 10.66
N VAL A 259 7.82 -0.24 11.94
CA VAL A 259 7.89 -1.39 12.86
C VAL A 259 6.53 -2.05 13.01
N LEU A 260 5.46 -1.27 13.18
CA LEU A 260 4.11 -1.83 13.30
C LEU A 260 3.64 -2.51 12.01
N ASP A 261 3.90 -1.90 10.85
CA ASP A 261 3.66 -2.49 9.52
C ASP A 261 4.41 -3.83 9.36
N THR A 262 5.68 -3.85 9.73
CA THR A 262 6.54 -5.04 9.68
C THR A 262 6.03 -6.15 10.60
N ILE A 263 5.64 -5.82 11.83
CA ILE A 263 5.05 -6.80 12.76
C ILE A 263 3.82 -7.45 12.13
N VAL A 264 2.94 -6.66 11.53
CA VAL A 264 1.74 -7.20 10.87
C VAL A 264 2.11 -8.08 9.67
N ALA A 265 3.05 -7.68 8.82
CA ALA A 265 3.51 -8.49 7.69
C ALA A 265 4.12 -9.83 8.15
N LEU A 266 4.98 -9.80 9.16
CA LEU A 266 5.60 -11.01 9.73
C LEU A 266 4.57 -11.91 10.41
N MET A 267 3.63 -11.36 11.16
CA MET A 267 2.56 -12.14 11.79
C MET A 267 1.63 -12.78 10.74
N ALA A 268 1.33 -12.10 9.63
CA ALA A 268 0.59 -12.68 8.52
C ALA A 268 1.31 -13.89 7.91
N GLY A 269 2.65 -13.81 7.79
CA GLY A 269 3.47 -14.95 7.39
C GLY A 269 3.37 -16.14 8.38
N PHE A 270 3.38 -15.88 9.69
CA PHE A 270 3.17 -16.91 10.73
C PHE A 270 1.75 -17.52 10.71
N ILE A 271 0.76 -16.79 10.22
CA ILE A 271 -0.60 -17.33 10.05
C ILE A 271 -0.67 -18.23 8.81
N ILE A 272 -0.11 -17.80 7.69
CA ILE A 272 -0.35 -18.40 6.38
C ILE A 272 0.65 -19.53 6.09
N ILE A 273 1.95 -19.30 6.26
CA ILE A 273 2.99 -20.25 5.83
C ILE A 273 2.94 -21.57 6.59
N PRO A 274 2.88 -21.60 7.95
CA PRO A 274 2.76 -22.88 8.67
C PRO A 274 1.48 -23.63 8.33
N ALA A 275 0.35 -22.92 8.11
CA ALA A 275 -0.90 -23.52 7.70
C ALA A 275 -0.80 -24.17 6.31
N CYS A 276 -0.18 -23.51 5.34
CA CYS A 276 0.07 -24.08 4.01
C CYS A 276 0.89 -25.39 4.09
N PHE A 277 2.00 -25.37 4.82
CA PHE A 277 2.86 -26.57 4.99
C PHE A 277 2.13 -27.70 5.75
N ALA A 278 1.29 -27.38 6.74
CA ALA A 278 0.53 -28.39 7.47
C ALA A 278 -0.45 -29.17 6.57
N TYR A 279 -0.92 -28.52 5.49
CA TYR A 279 -1.82 -29.15 4.51
C TYR A 279 -1.16 -29.49 3.17
N GLY A 280 0.18 -29.44 3.09
CA GLY A 280 0.94 -29.79 1.89
C GLY A 280 0.69 -28.86 0.70
N ILE A 281 0.40 -27.59 0.95
CA ILE A 281 0.07 -26.59 -0.07
C ILE A 281 1.24 -25.61 -0.20
N GLU A 282 1.61 -25.28 -1.44
CA GLU A 282 2.64 -24.28 -1.70
C GLU A 282 2.15 -22.86 -1.42
N PRO A 283 2.85 -22.05 -0.59
CA PRO A 283 2.44 -20.69 -0.27
C PRO A 283 2.58 -19.69 -1.44
N GLY A 284 3.18 -20.11 -2.57
CA GLY A 284 3.43 -19.30 -3.76
C GLY A 284 2.27 -19.20 -4.77
N ALA A 285 1.02 -19.48 -4.40
CA ALA A 285 -0.10 -19.65 -5.34
C ALA A 285 -0.87 -18.34 -5.73
N GLY A 286 -0.40 -17.15 -5.37
CA GLY A 286 -1.03 -15.87 -5.77
C GLY A 286 -2.41 -15.59 -5.13
N PRO A 287 -3.36 -14.94 -5.86
CA PRO A 287 -4.71 -14.63 -5.35
C PRO A 287 -5.51 -15.83 -4.89
N SER A 288 -5.32 -16.97 -5.55
CA SER A 288 -5.94 -18.25 -5.18
C SER A 288 -5.59 -18.68 -3.74
N LEU A 289 -4.42 -18.26 -3.23
CA LEU A 289 -4.01 -18.53 -1.86
C LEU A 289 -5.05 -18.05 -0.84
N ILE A 290 -5.52 -16.81 -0.95
CA ILE A 290 -6.44 -16.21 0.03
C ILE A 290 -7.88 -16.69 -0.16
N PHE A 291 -8.38 -16.77 -1.38
CA PHE A 291 -9.80 -16.98 -1.65
C PHE A 291 -10.16 -18.42 -1.97
N ILE A 292 -9.17 -19.29 -2.24
CA ILE A 292 -9.38 -20.71 -2.51
C ILE A 292 -8.66 -21.57 -1.47
N THR A 293 -7.34 -21.38 -1.32
CA THR A 293 -6.52 -22.27 -0.48
C THR A 293 -6.84 -22.14 1.00
N ILE A 294 -6.85 -20.92 1.53
CA ILE A 294 -7.10 -20.67 2.96
C ILE A 294 -8.52 -21.08 3.37
N PRO A 295 -9.61 -20.77 2.64
CA PRO A 295 -10.92 -21.30 2.93
C PRO A 295 -10.98 -22.83 2.91
N ASN A 296 -10.26 -23.48 1.97
CA ASN A 296 -10.18 -24.95 1.92
C ASN A 296 -9.45 -25.53 3.15
N ILE A 297 -8.41 -24.88 3.65
CA ILE A 297 -7.76 -25.29 4.90
C ILE A 297 -8.77 -25.22 6.06
N PHE A 298 -9.46 -24.09 6.23
CA PHE A 298 -10.44 -23.94 7.30
C PHE A 298 -11.67 -24.83 7.13
N ALA A 299 -12.02 -25.24 5.91
CA ALA A 299 -13.10 -26.20 5.67
C ALA A 299 -12.83 -27.56 6.32
N GLN A 300 -11.56 -27.93 6.52
CA GLN A 300 -11.13 -29.24 7.06
C GLN A 300 -10.76 -29.17 8.56
N VAL A 301 -10.70 -27.97 9.16
CA VAL A 301 -10.33 -27.78 10.57
C VAL A 301 -11.58 -27.79 11.46
N ALA A 302 -11.47 -28.41 12.63
CA ALA A 302 -12.52 -28.31 13.65
C ALA A 302 -12.75 -26.85 14.06
N GLY A 303 -14.00 -26.37 14.00
CA GLY A 303 -14.33 -24.98 14.23
C GLY A 303 -13.93 -24.03 13.08
N GLY A 304 -13.76 -24.56 11.88
CA GLY A 304 -13.28 -23.80 10.70
C GLY A 304 -14.13 -22.59 10.34
N CYS A 305 -15.42 -22.55 10.66
CA CYS A 305 -16.26 -21.36 10.50
C CYS A 305 -15.77 -20.20 11.38
N VAL A 306 -15.30 -20.46 12.60
CA VAL A 306 -14.77 -19.44 13.50
C VAL A 306 -13.38 -19.00 13.04
N TRP A 307 -12.50 -19.95 12.74
CA TRP A 307 -11.13 -19.65 12.29
C TRP A 307 -11.12 -18.91 10.96
N GLY A 308 -11.89 -19.38 9.98
CA GLY A 308 -12.05 -18.70 8.68
C GLY A 308 -12.72 -17.34 8.83
N GLY A 309 -13.75 -17.24 9.68
CA GLY A 309 -14.41 -15.98 9.99
C GLY A 309 -13.47 -14.96 10.62
N LEU A 310 -12.65 -15.35 11.61
CA LEU A 310 -11.64 -14.48 12.22
C LEU A 310 -10.55 -14.09 11.22
N PHE A 311 -10.13 -15.00 10.35
CA PHE A 311 -9.14 -14.69 9.31
C PHE A 311 -9.67 -13.65 8.32
N PHE A 312 -10.87 -13.80 7.78
CA PHE A 312 -11.44 -12.82 6.87
C PHE A 312 -11.89 -11.53 7.58
N LEU A 313 -12.21 -11.56 8.86
CA LEU A 313 -12.44 -10.37 9.66
C LEU A 313 -11.13 -9.56 9.82
N PHE A 314 -10.02 -10.22 10.11
CA PHE A 314 -8.70 -9.64 10.13
C PHE A 314 -8.35 -8.98 8.79
N LEU A 315 -8.55 -9.70 7.66
CA LEU A 315 -8.35 -9.17 6.32
C LEU A 315 -9.23 -7.96 6.02
N SER A 316 -10.51 -8.03 6.42
CA SER A 316 -11.45 -6.92 6.23
C SER A 316 -11.03 -5.68 7.02
N PHE A 317 -10.50 -5.84 8.22
CA PHE A 317 -9.98 -4.72 9.01
C PHE A 317 -8.72 -4.11 8.37
N ALA A 318 -7.79 -4.94 7.91
CA ALA A 318 -6.59 -4.47 7.19
C ALA A 318 -6.97 -3.71 5.91
N ALA A 319 -7.91 -4.21 5.12
CA ALA A 319 -8.41 -3.53 3.94
C ALA A 319 -9.10 -2.19 4.28
N PHE A 320 -9.97 -2.22 5.28
CA PHE A 320 -10.81 -1.07 5.62
C PHE A 320 -10.00 0.09 6.22
N THR A 321 -8.98 -0.15 7.02
CA THR A 321 -8.12 0.90 7.56
C THR A 321 -7.36 1.65 6.46
N THR A 322 -6.88 0.93 5.44
CA THR A 322 -6.28 1.56 4.25
C THR A 322 -7.32 2.34 3.43
N LEU A 323 -8.53 1.77 3.20
CA LEU A 323 -9.60 2.46 2.49
C LEU A 323 -9.95 3.81 3.12
N VAL A 324 -10.18 3.82 4.43
CA VAL A 324 -10.52 5.05 5.18
C VAL A 324 -9.39 6.08 5.09
N ALA A 325 -8.15 5.64 5.17
CA ALA A 325 -6.97 6.49 5.08
C ALA A 325 -6.85 7.18 3.69
N VAL A 326 -7.05 6.43 2.62
CA VAL A 326 -6.97 6.97 1.25
C VAL A 326 -8.21 7.79 0.90
N PHE A 327 -9.39 7.43 1.39
CA PHE A 327 -10.60 8.25 1.26
C PHE A 327 -10.43 9.62 1.92
N GLU A 328 -9.81 9.68 3.10
CA GLU A 328 -9.47 10.96 3.73
C GLU A 328 -8.53 11.80 2.87
N ASN A 329 -7.56 11.17 2.23
CA ASN A 329 -6.64 11.85 1.32
C ASN A 329 -7.42 12.45 0.13
N ILE A 330 -8.32 11.68 -0.49
CA ILE A 330 -9.18 12.14 -1.59
C ILE A 330 -10.08 13.29 -1.16
N ILE A 331 -10.78 13.17 -0.01
CA ILE A 331 -11.62 14.25 0.52
C ILE A 331 -10.81 15.52 0.73
N SER A 332 -9.58 15.38 1.26
CA SER A 332 -8.70 16.52 1.51
C SER A 332 -8.19 17.17 0.22
N PHE A 333 -7.99 16.39 -0.87
CA PHE A 333 -7.69 16.95 -2.19
C PHE A 333 -8.79 17.88 -2.67
N ASP A 334 -10.03 17.41 -2.60
CA ASP A 334 -11.17 18.18 -3.08
C ASP A 334 -11.37 19.44 -2.24
N MET A 335 -11.13 19.35 -0.92
CA MET A 335 -11.19 20.52 -0.05
C MET A 335 -10.12 21.57 -0.37
N ASP A 336 -8.88 21.12 -0.64
CA ASP A 336 -7.76 22.02 -0.93
C ASP A 336 -7.81 22.54 -2.39
N LEU A 337 -8.26 21.73 -3.38
CA LEU A 337 -8.33 22.14 -4.79
C LEU A 337 -9.53 23.03 -5.10
N PHE A 338 -10.70 22.69 -4.56
CA PHE A 338 -11.96 23.32 -4.95
C PHE A 338 -12.56 24.20 -3.84
N GLY A 339 -11.95 24.22 -2.65
CA GLY A 339 -12.49 24.95 -1.50
C GLY A 339 -13.82 24.39 -0.98
N TRP A 340 -14.12 23.11 -1.27
CA TRP A 340 -15.38 22.48 -0.86
C TRP A 340 -15.42 22.18 0.62
N SER A 341 -16.64 22.14 1.17
CA SER A 341 -16.83 21.65 2.54
C SER A 341 -16.60 20.13 2.60
N ARG A 342 -16.18 19.59 3.76
CA ARG A 342 -16.00 18.16 4.00
C ARG A 342 -17.22 17.34 3.56
N LYS A 343 -18.45 17.77 3.89
CA LYS A 343 -19.68 17.07 3.51
C LYS A 343 -19.83 16.94 2.00
N LYS A 344 -19.59 18.05 1.26
CA LYS A 344 -19.66 18.06 -0.20
C LYS A 344 -18.58 17.18 -0.81
N SER A 345 -17.34 17.31 -0.37
CA SER A 345 -16.21 16.48 -0.85
C SER A 345 -16.49 15.00 -0.60
N THR A 346 -16.93 14.62 0.62
CA THR A 346 -17.26 13.22 0.95
C THR A 346 -18.33 12.66 0.02
N LEU A 347 -19.42 13.39 -0.26
CA LEU A 347 -20.50 12.90 -1.10
C LEU A 347 -20.08 12.77 -2.57
N VAL A 348 -19.38 13.77 -3.10
CA VAL A 348 -18.92 13.76 -4.51
C VAL A 348 -17.88 12.67 -4.70
N SER A 349 -16.90 12.55 -3.81
CA SER A 349 -15.85 11.52 -3.88
C SER A 349 -16.43 10.11 -3.74
N LEU A 350 -17.43 9.90 -2.86
CA LEU A 350 -18.15 8.61 -2.75
C LEU A 350 -18.79 8.21 -4.10
N ILE A 351 -19.55 9.14 -4.70
CA ILE A 351 -20.22 8.86 -5.99
C ILE A 351 -19.18 8.56 -7.07
N LEU A 352 -18.11 9.37 -7.12
CA LEU A 352 -17.06 9.22 -8.12
C LEU A 352 -16.30 7.88 -7.95
N ILE A 353 -15.96 7.50 -6.73
CA ILE A 353 -15.26 6.22 -6.46
C ILE A 353 -16.17 5.04 -6.82
N ILE A 354 -17.46 5.07 -6.49
CA ILE A 354 -18.41 4.02 -6.89
C ILE A 354 -18.41 3.86 -8.42
N ILE A 355 -18.54 4.97 -9.17
CA ILE A 355 -18.55 4.93 -10.64
C ILE A 355 -17.22 4.39 -11.18
N LEU A 356 -16.10 4.90 -10.68
CA LEU A 356 -14.76 4.54 -11.15
C LEU A 356 -14.37 3.09 -10.78
N SER A 357 -14.96 2.49 -9.73
CA SER A 357 -14.71 1.09 -9.37
C SER A 357 -15.50 0.10 -10.23
N MET A 358 -16.55 0.53 -10.94
CA MET A 358 -17.37 -0.38 -11.76
C MET A 358 -16.59 -1.06 -12.90
N PRO A 359 -15.67 -0.41 -13.63
CA PRO A 359 -14.84 -1.10 -14.61
C PRO A 359 -14.06 -2.27 -14.03
N CYS A 360 -13.49 -2.12 -12.83
CA CYS A 360 -12.81 -3.20 -12.11
C CYS A 360 -13.76 -4.38 -11.84
N VAL A 361 -14.95 -4.10 -11.30
CA VAL A 361 -16.01 -5.11 -11.05
C VAL A 361 -16.40 -5.83 -12.34
N MET A 362 -16.64 -5.08 -13.42
CA MET A 362 -17.03 -5.63 -14.73
C MET A 362 -15.91 -6.40 -15.42
N GLY A 363 -14.65 -6.12 -15.10
CA GLY A 363 -13.48 -6.78 -15.67
C GLY A 363 -13.41 -8.28 -15.44
N PHE A 364 -14.14 -8.80 -14.46
CA PHE A 364 -14.23 -10.24 -14.15
C PHE A 364 -15.43 -10.95 -14.79
N ASN A 365 -16.34 -10.21 -15.39
CA ASN A 365 -17.61 -10.76 -15.95
C ASN A 365 -17.95 -10.12 -17.30
N VAL A 366 -18.67 -9.01 -17.34
CA VAL A 366 -19.16 -8.38 -18.59
C VAL A 366 -18.01 -7.96 -19.51
N LEU A 367 -16.89 -7.49 -18.95
CA LEU A 367 -15.69 -7.04 -19.67
C LEU A 367 -14.51 -8.02 -19.56
N ALA A 368 -14.76 -9.29 -19.19
CA ALA A 368 -13.69 -10.30 -19.03
C ALA A 368 -12.88 -10.55 -20.31
N GLY A 369 -13.44 -10.25 -21.50
CA GLY A 369 -12.72 -10.31 -22.78
C GLY A 369 -11.76 -9.15 -23.03
N PHE A 370 -11.77 -8.09 -22.22
CA PHE A 370 -10.83 -6.99 -22.33
C PHE A 370 -9.57 -7.28 -21.50
N THR A 371 -8.48 -7.61 -22.20
CA THR A 371 -7.18 -8.02 -21.61
C THR A 371 -6.12 -6.95 -21.87
N PRO A 372 -6.12 -5.83 -21.13
CA PRO A 372 -5.34 -4.63 -21.45
C PRO A 372 -3.82 -4.81 -21.35
N LEU A 373 -3.35 -5.76 -20.55
CA LEU A 373 -1.92 -6.06 -20.37
C LEU A 373 -1.52 -7.43 -20.96
N GLY A 374 -2.26 -7.90 -21.96
CA GLY A 374 -2.05 -9.20 -22.60
C GLY A 374 -3.00 -10.29 -22.10
N GLU A 375 -2.90 -11.48 -22.72
CA GLU A 375 -3.78 -12.62 -22.44
C GLU A 375 -3.83 -12.98 -20.95
N GLY A 376 -5.03 -13.20 -20.42
CA GLY A 376 -5.25 -13.52 -19.01
C GLY A 376 -5.22 -12.32 -18.04
N SER A 377 -4.90 -11.11 -18.52
CA SER A 377 -4.97 -9.90 -17.67
C SER A 377 -6.40 -9.36 -17.55
N THR A 378 -6.67 -8.71 -16.42
CA THR A 378 -7.95 -8.07 -16.12
C THR A 378 -7.81 -6.54 -16.06
N ILE A 379 -8.93 -5.82 -15.95
CA ILE A 379 -8.91 -4.37 -15.68
C ILE A 379 -8.23 -4.08 -14.34
N MET A 380 -8.42 -4.93 -13.33
CA MET A 380 -7.74 -4.81 -12.03
C MET A 380 -6.22 -4.88 -12.17
N ASP A 381 -5.69 -5.74 -13.04
CA ASP A 381 -4.26 -5.82 -13.30
C ASP A 381 -3.70 -4.55 -13.93
N LEU A 382 -4.49 -3.90 -14.81
CA LEU A 382 -4.12 -2.61 -15.39
C LEU A 382 -4.09 -1.51 -14.32
N GLU A 383 -5.13 -1.44 -13.48
CA GLU A 383 -5.23 -0.46 -12.40
C GLU A 383 -4.08 -0.63 -11.37
N ASP A 384 -3.81 -1.87 -10.93
CA ASP A 384 -2.65 -2.17 -10.05
C ASP A 384 -1.33 -1.85 -10.74
N PHE A 385 -1.16 -2.14 -12.03
CA PHE A 385 0.04 -1.78 -12.79
C PHE A 385 0.26 -0.27 -12.84
N ILE A 386 -0.79 0.51 -13.11
CA ILE A 386 -0.70 1.98 -13.13
C ILE A 386 -0.28 2.50 -11.76
N VAL A 387 -0.86 2.00 -10.68
CA VAL A 387 -0.51 2.42 -9.32
C VAL A 387 0.86 1.91 -8.92
N SER A 388 1.04 0.60 -8.91
CA SER A 388 2.20 -0.05 -8.31
C SER A 388 3.48 0.17 -9.14
N ASN A 389 3.40 0.12 -10.48
CA ASN A 389 4.57 0.25 -11.33
C ASN A 389 4.84 1.68 -11.81
N ASN A 390 3.89 2.62 -11.63
CA ASN A 390 4.07 4.01 -12.07
C ASN A 390 3.91 5.02 -10.94
N LEU A 391 2.70 5.17 -10.40
CA LEU A 391 2.37 6.32 -9.56
C LEU A 391 3.09 6.29 -8.21
N LEU A 392 3.23 5.11 -7.59
CA LEU A 392 3.99 4.96 -6.34
C LEU A 392 5.49 5.27 -6.53
N PRO A 393 6.22 4.65 -7.49
CA PRO A 393 7.62 4.94 -7.69
C PRO A 393 7.88 6.39 -8.14
N LEU A 394 7.11 6.89 -9.10
CA LEU A 394 7.30 8.25 -9.63
C LEU A 394 6.97 9.33 -8.60
N GLY A 395 5.92 9.13 -7.79
CA GLY A 395 5.58 10.04 -6.71
C GLY A 395 6.64 10.03 -5.61
N SER A 396 7.12 8.85 -5.21
CA SER A 396 8.22 8.73 -4.24
C SER A 396 9.49 9.41 -4.73
N LEU A 397 9.84 9.22 -6.01
CA LEU A 397 10.95 9.93 -6.64
C LEU A 397 10.74 11.45 -6.58
N GLY A 398 9.52 11.91 -6.86
CA GLY A 398 9.12 13.31 -6.76
C GLY A 398 9.37 13.88 -5.36
N TYR A 399 8.91 13.21 -4.30
CA TYR A 399 9.13 13.65 -2.91
C TYR A 399 10.60 13.70 -2.54
N VAL A 400 11.38 12.67 -2.87
CA VAL A 400 12.80 12.61 -2.54
C VAL A 400 13.58 13.74 -3.26
N LEU A 401 13.31 13.94 -4.56
CA LEU A 401 13.94 15.01 -5.32
C LEU A 401 13.52 16.40 -4.81
N PHE A 402 12.25 16.60 -4.47
CA PHE A 402 11.73 17.86 -3.93
C PHE A 402 12.39 18.22 -2.60
N CYS A 403 12.59 17.28 -1.71
CA CYS A 403 13.24 17.48 -0.42
C CYS A 403 14.75 17.68 -0.51
N THR A 404 15.42 17.21 -1.59
CA THR A 404 16.88 17.18 -1.66
C THR A 404 17.50 18.16 -2.65
N LYS A 405 16.80 18.53 -3.73
CA LYS A 405 17.30 19.44 -4.77
C LYS A 405 17.23 20.90 -4.35
N LYS A 406 18.19 21.72 -4.82
CA LYS A 406 18.24 23.17 -4.55
C LYS A 406 17.06 23.95 -5.13
N ASN A 407 16.51 23.48 -6.25
CA ASN A 407 15.34 24.07 -6.91
C ASN A 407 13.99 23.41 -6.48
N GLY A 408 14.02 22.56 -5.45
CA GLY A 408 12.86 22.10 -4.71
C GLY A 408 12.74 22.82 -3.36
N TRP A 409 12.07 22.22 -2.41
CA TRP A 409 12.03 22.71 -1.03
C TRP A 409 13.43 22.73 -0.40
N GLY A 410 14.26 21.75 -0.75
CA GLY A 410 15.69 21.71 -0.47
C GLY A 410 16.03 21.07 0.86
N TRP A 411 17.27 20.50 0.91
CA TRP A 411 17.74 19.70 2.03
C TRP A 411 17.71 20.39 3.38
N ASN A 412 18.08 21.67 3.43
CA ASN A 412 18.20 22.39 4.70
C ASN A 412 16.83 22.62 5.36
N HIS A 413 15.85 23.12 4.59
CA HIS A 413 14.48 23.30 5.07
C HIS A 413 13.84 21.96 5.46
N PHE A 414 14.06 20.94 4.62
CA PHE A 414 13.59 19.58 4.93
C PHE A 414 14.18 19.09 6.25
N LEU A 415 15.50 19.14 6.42
CA LEU A 415 16.17 18.62 7.62
C LEU A 415 15.78 19.38 8.89
N GLU A 416 15.62 20.70 8.79
CA GLU A 416 15.16 21.55 9.88
C GLU A 416 13.74 21.15 10.32
N GLU A 417 12.82 21.03 9.37
CA GLU A 417 11.42 20.68 9.65
C GLU A 417 11.30 19.30 10.32
N ILE A 418 11.90 18.27 9.73
CA ILE A 418 11.71 16.89 10.23
C ILE A 418 12.35 16.64 11.59
N ASN A 419 13.33 17.47 11.98
CA ASN A 419 14.02 17.38 13.27
C ASN A 419 13.43 18.31 14.36
N GLN A 420 12.34 19.03 14.08
CA GLN A 420 11.61 19.79 15.10
C GLN A 420 10.90 18.85 16.08
N GLY A 421 10.89 19.22 17.36
CA GLY A 421 10.26 18.44 18.43
C GLY A 421 11.22 17.46 19.12
N GLU A 422 10.64 16.51 19.85
CA GLU A 422 11.35 15.50 20.64
C GLU A 422 11.41 14.14 19.92
N GLY A 423 12.42 13.32 20.24
CA GLY A 423 12.58 11.97 19.69
C GLY A 423 13.87 11.79 18.87
N TRP A 424 13.91 10.79 17.99
CA TRP A 424 15.10 10.44 17.21
C TRP A 424 15.36 11.45 16.09
N LYS A 425 16.62 11.91 16.02
CA LYS A 425 17.03 12.82 14.93
C LYS A 425 17.27 12.05 13.64
N PHE A 426 16.82 12.63 12.54
CA PHE A 426 17.20 12.16 11.21
C PHE A 426 18.67 12.53 10.94
N PRO A 427 19.50 11.57 10.48
CA PRO A 427 20.93 11.81 10.33
C PRO A 427 21.23 12.75 9.16
N SER A 428 21.92 13.84 9.41
CA SER A 428 22.29 14.82 8.38
C SER A 428 23.33 14.30 7.36
N GLY A 429 24.16 13.32 7.78
CA GLY A 429 25.23 12.78 6.93
C GLY A 429 24.76 11.95 5.73
N ILE A 430 23.51 11.55 5.68
CA ILE A 430 22.97 10.75 4.56
C ILE A 430 22.49 11.58 3.36
N LYS A 431 22.78 12.89 3.33
CA LYS A 431 22.38 13.78 2.21
C LYS A 431 22.75 13.22 0.84
N GLY A 432 23.99 12.72 0.67
CA GLY A 432 24.46 12.15 -0.59
C GLY A 432 23.61 10.93 -1.01
N TYR A 433 23.31 10.06 -0.07
CA TYR A 433 22.44 8.92 -0.31
C TYR A 433 21.01 9.35 -0.72
N MET A 434 20.41 10.29 0.02
CA MET A 434 19.08 10.82 -0.28
C MET A 434 18.99 11.54 -1.62
N SER A 435 20.07 12.21 -2.03
CA SER A 435 20.10 13.01 -3.27
C SER A 435 20.37 12.17 -4.53
N TYR A 436 21.07 11.03 -4.41
CA TYR A 436 21.54 10.24 -5.54
C TYR A 436 21.24 8.74 -5.38
N GLY A 437 21.59 8.12 -4.25
CA GLY A 437 21.47 6.69 -4.03
C GLY A 437 20.00 6.23 -4.01
N LEU A 438 19.18 6.88 -3.20
CA LEU A 438 17.76 6.55 -3.08
C LEU A 438 16.98 6.81 -4.39
N PRO A 439 17.14 7.95 -5.08
CA PRO A 439 16.56 8.13 -6.42
C PRO A 439 16.96 7.05 -7.41
N LEU A 440 18.23 6.64 -7.43
CA LEU A 440 18.72 5.58 -8.31
C LEU A 440 18.02 4.24 -8.02
N LEU A 441 17.89 3.87 -6.74
CA LEU A 441 17.17 2.64 -6.35
C LEU A 441 15.70 2.67 -6.79
N ILE A 442 15.02 3.81 -6.62
CA ILE A 442 13.63 3.98 -7.06
C ILE A 442 13.51 3.84 -8.59
N ILE A 443 14.44 4.43 -9.35
CA ILE A 443 14.48 4.33 -10.82
C ILE A 443 14.70 2.87 -11.24
N ILE A 444 15.60 2.14 -10.56
CA ILE A 444 15.83 0.71 -10.82
C ILE A 444 14.55 -0.09 -10.62
N ILE A 445 13.84 0.10 -9.50
CA ILE A 445 12.56 -0.58 -9.24
C ILE A 445 11.55 -0.27 -10.36
N TYR A 446 11.43 0.99 -10.72
CA TYR A 446 10.51 1.47 -11.74
C TYR A 446 10.77 0.81 -13.10
N LEU A 447 11.99 0.89 -13.61
CA LEU A 447 12.36 0.35 -14.92
C LEU A 447 12.32 -1.18 -14.94
N LYS A 448 12.79 -1.83 -13.86
CA LYS A 448 12.76 -3.29 -13.75
C LYS A 448 11.32 -3.82 -13.69
N GLY A 449 10.40 -3.11 -13.01
CA GLY A 449 8.99 -3.45 -12.98
C GLY A 449 8.36 -3.50 -14.39
N TYR A 450 8.71 -2.54 -15.24
CA TYR A 450 8.31 -2.56 -16.65
C TYR A 450 8.96 -3.70 -17.43
N TYR A 451 10.25 -3.89 -17.24
CA TYR A 451 10.98 -4.98 -17.90
C TYR A 451 10.35 -6.35 -17.58
N ASP A 452 10.14 -6.64 -16.30
CA ASP A 452 9.59 -7.94 -15.87
C ASP A 452 8.16 -8.18 -16.37
N LYS A 453 7.36 -7.12 -16.44
CA LYS A 453 5.97 -7.22 -16.91
C LYS A 453 5.89 -7.49 -18.41
N PHE A 454 6.71 -6.84 -19.23
CA PHE A 454 6.55 -6.81 -20.68
C PHE A 454 7.58 -7.68 -21.45
N GLN A 455 8.68 -8.10 -20.80
CA GLN A 455 9.65 -8.98 -21.42
C GLN A 455 9.05 -10.30 -21.94
N PRO A 456 8.11 -10.97 -21.21
CA PRO A 456 7.48 -12.19 -21.71
C PRO A 456 6.58 -11.96 -22.94
N MET A 457 6.14 -10.74 -23.21
CA MET A 457 5.25 -10.39 -24.33
C MET A 457 6.00 -10.10 -25.64
N GLY A 458 7.33 -10.22 -25.61
CA GLY A 458 8.20 -10.05 -26.78
C GLY A 458 8.81 -8.64 -26.90
N THR A 459 9.91 -8.58 -27.67
CA THR A 459 10.79 -7.40 -27.74
C THR A 459 10.10 -6.14 -28.22
N LYS A 460 9.18 -6.22 -29.17
CA LYS A 460 8.48 -5.03 -29.71
C LYS A 460 7.58 -4.37 -28.64
N VAL A 461 6.85 -5.19 -27.89
CA VAL A 461 5.98 -4.73 -26.79
C VAL A 461 6.82 -4.14 -25.68
N LEU A 462 7.90 -4.82 -25.29
CA LEU A 462 8.84 -4.34 -24.27
C LEU A 462 9.42 -2.97 -24.65
N VAL A 463 9.94 -2.80 -25.86
CA VAL A 463 10.53 -1.53 -26.31
C VAL A 463 9.50 -0.41 -26.28
N GLY A 464 8.27 -0.67 -26.77
CA GLY A 464 7.19 0.33 -26.72
C GLY A 464 6.87 0.80 -25.28
N TRP A 465 6.71 -0.14 -24.36
CA TRP A 465 6.43 0.19 -22.96
C TRP A 465 7.63 0.81 -22.23
N MET A 466 8.85 0.42 -22.56
CA MET A 466 10.06 1.06 -22.02
C MET A 466 10.18 2.54 -22.45
N ILE A 467 9.77 2.86 -23.68
CA ILE A 467 9.70 4.27 -24.14
C ILE A 467 8.68 5.03 -23.30
N VAL A 468 7.51 4.47 -23.05
CA VAL A 468 6.48 5.07 -22.18
C VAL A 468 7.04 5.31 -20.77
N ALA A 469 7.72 4.32 -20.21
CA ALA A 469 8.35 4.43 -18.90
C ALA A 469 9.38 5.58 -18.84
N ILE A 470 10.24 5.68 -19.85
CA ILE A 470 11.25 6.75 -19.94
C ILE A 470 10.59 8.13 -20.08
N LEU A 471 9.49 8.25 -20.82
CA LEU A 471 8.73 9.50 -20.95
C LEU A 471 8.16 9.97 -19.61
N PHE A 472 7.55 9.09 -18.83
CA PHE A 472 7.05 9.43 -17.49
C PHE A 472 8.18 9.79 -16.51
N LEU A 473 9.28 9.04 -16.56
CA LEU A 473 10.46 9.32 -15.74
C LEU A 473 11.07 10.69 -16.09
N THR A 474 11.21 10.99 -17.39
CA THR A 474 11.71 12.29 -17.86
C THR A 474 10.78 13.44 -17.47
N PHE A 475 9.48 13.21 -17.45
CA PHE A 475 8.50 14.20 -16.97
C PHE A 475 8.76 14.56 -15.50
N VAL A 476 8.89 13.58 -14.60
CA VAL A 476 9.14 13.82 -13.17
C VAL A 476 10.50 14.49 -12.94
N ILE A 477 11.54 14.01 -13.63
CA ILE A 477 12.88 14.62 -13.56
C ILE A 477 12.86 16.04 -14.16
N GLY A 478 12.11 16.27 -15.23
CA GLY A 478 11.95 17.59 -15.86
C GLY A 478 11.30 18.61 -14.92
N CYS A 479 10.30 18.21 -14.13
CA CYS A 479 9.76 19.08 -13.08
C CYS A 479 10.85 19.48 -12.06
N SER A 480 11.80 18.58 -11.80
CA SER A 480 12.94 18.83 -10.90
C SER A 480 14.02 19.73 -11.48
N CYS A 481 14.04 19.96 -12.79
CA CYS A 481 15.06 20.76 -13.49
C CYS A 481 14.65 22.21 -13.77
N GLY A 482 13.45 22.64 -13.38
CA GLY A 482 12.97 24.01 -13.52
C GLY A 482 13.92 25.02 -12.85
N LYS A 483 14.28 26.12 -13.54
CA LYS A 483 15.14 27.17 -12.96
C LYS A 483 14.35 27.96 -11.92
N SER A 484 14.84 28.01 -10.69
CA SER A 484 14.37 28.96 -9.67
C SER A 484 14.80 30.38 -10.05
N ASN A 485 13.88 31.35 -9.99
CA ASN A 485 14.20 32.76 -10.15
C ASN A 485 14.98 33.35 -8.93
N ALA A 486 15.21 32.56 -7.89
CA ALA A 486 15.94 33.00 -6.68
C ALA A 486 17.41 33.30 -6.91
N GLU A 487 18.03 32.79 -8.00
CA GLU A 487 19.45 33.13 -8.35
C GLU A 487 19.61 34.53 -8.97
N LYS A 488 18.52 35.27 -9.22
CA LYS A 488 18.61 36.63 -9.78
C LYS A 488 18.60 37.76 -8.75
N VAL A 489 18.46 37.45 -7.46
CA VAL A 489 18.36 38.46 -6.39
C VAL A 489 19.70 38.66 -5.64
N ASP A 490 20.65 37.74 -5.78
CA ASP A 490 21.97 37.79 -5.11
C ASP A 490 23.14 38.07 -6.09
N LYS A 491 22.91 38.89 -7.13
CA LYS A 491 23.98 39.50 -7.96
C LYS A 491 23.82 40.99 -8.04
#